data_b166a2ab070df39e82ff586c87ea6797
#
_entry.id   b166a2ab070df39e82ff586c87ea6797
#
_cell.length_a   1.000
_cell.length_b   1.000
_cell.length_c   1.000
_cell.angle_alpha   90.00
_cell.angle_beta   90.00
_cell.angle_gamma   90.00
#
_symmetry.space_group_name_H-M   'P 1'
#
loop_
_entity.id
_entity.type
_entity.pdbx_description
1 polymer ?
#
loop_
_entity_poly.entity_id
_entity_poly.type
_entity_poly.pdbx_seq_one_letter_code
_entity_poly.pdbx_strand_id
1 'polypeptide(L)'
;MLIQFRLPALIILLFSLNVHSMIIDNLDDKRGQWTAISDQVMGGISEVTFSEFTDGKEKFYRLEGNVSTKNNGGFIQSVIKFPVDADNYEGVRFKVRGTNDDYYLWLRTPASRFPWDRYIASFKPNEDWSIIEIPFSSLQKSNFYMPKKINSSRIRTIAFAAYGKDFEAKLDIANIELY
;
A
#
# COMPACT_ATOMS: atom_id res chain seq x y z
N MET A 1 -38.36 -47.15 -33.61
CA MET A 1 -38.73 -45.89 -32.92
C MET A 1 -37.50 -45.40 -32.20
N LEU A 2 -36.72 -44.53 -32.84
CA LEU A 2 -35.45 -44.01 -32.30
C LEU A 2 -35.76 -42.71 -31.53
N ILE A 3 -35.54 -42.71 -30.20
CA ILE A 3 -35.69 -41.55 -29.33
C ILE A 3 -34.38 -40.74 -29.40
N GLN A 4 -34.42 -39.59 -30.03
CA GLN A 4 -33.32 -38.65 -30.03
C GLN A 4 -33.31 -37.82 -28.70
N PHE A 5 -32.36 -38.07 -27.84
CA PHE A 5 -32.08 -37.21 -26.69
C PHE A 5 -31.35 -35.96 -27.14
N ARG A 6 -32.06 -34.81 -27.12
CA ARG A 6 -31.41 -33.50 -27.26
C ARG A 6 -30.85 -33.07 -25.91
N LEU A 7 -29.51 -33.03 -25.78
CA LEU A 7 -28.88 -32.36 -24.66
C LEU A 7 -29.08 -30.84 -24.75
N PRO A 8 -29.50 -30.17 -23.68
CA PRO A 8 -29.55 -28.72 -23.68
C PRO A 8 -28.12 -28.16 -23.69
N ALA A 9 -27.85 -27.24 -24.62
CA ALA A 9 -26.59 -26.51 -24.65
C ALA A 9 -26.53 -25.56 -23.43
N LEU A 10 -25.59 -25.83 -22.52
CA LEU A 10 -25.29 -24.97 -21.39
C LEU A 10 -24.54 -23.73 -21.93
N ILE A 11 -25.24 -22.59 -22.06
CA ILE A 11 -24.62 -21.31 -22.40
C ILE A 11 -23.92 -20.80 -21.13
N ILE A 12 -22.60 -20.96 -21.08
CA ILE A 12 -21.75 -20.33 -20.03
C ILE A 12 -21.59 -18.86 -20.43
N LEU A 13 -22.30 -17.99 -19.73
CA LEU A 13 -22.13 -16.55 -19.84
C LEU A 13 -20.84 -16.15 -19.10
N LEU A 14 -19.75 -15.98 -19.84
CA LEU A 14 -18.51 -15.44 -19.31
C LEU A 14 -18.72 -13.94 -19.06
N PHE A 15 -19.00 -13.57 -17.81
CA PHE A 15 -18.90 -12.19 -17.37
C PHE A 15 -17.41 -11.83 -17.31
N SER A 16 -16.92 -11.06 -18.29
CA SER A 16 -15.63 -10.40 -18.17
C SER A 16 -15.76 -9.32 -17.07
N LEU A 17 -15.20 -9.60 -15.90
CA LEU A 17 -14.99 -8.57 -14.88
C LEU A 17 -14.00 -7.56 -15.48
N ASN A 18 -14.46 -6.38 -15.81
CA ASN A 18 -13.57 -5.26 -16.11
C ASN A 18 -12.87 -4.88 -14.82
N VAL A 19 -11.67 -5.41 -14.60
CA VAL A 19 -10.79 -4.97 -13.50
C VAL A 19 -10.32 -3.58 -13.89
N HIS A 20 -10.94 -2.57 -13.28
CA HIS A 20 -10.48 -1.20 -13.38
C HIS A 20 -9.26 -1.05 -12.49
N SER A 21 -8.12 -0.66 -13.04
CA SER A 21 -6.96 -0.28 -12.23
C SER A 21 -6.54 1.15 -12.57
N MET A 22 -5.96 1.84 -11.58
CA MET A 22 -5.37 3.17 -11.75
C MET A 22 -3.94 3.15 -11.25
N ILE A 23 -2.98 3.39 -12.12
CA ILE A 23 -1.57 3.55 -11.74
C ILE A 23 -1.44 4.79 -10.87
N ILE A 24 -0.88 4.61 -9.67
CA ILE A 24 -0.45 5.68 -8.78
C ILE A 24 0.98 6.06 -9.10
N ASP A 25 1.86 5.06 -9.19
CA ASP A 25 3.27 5.24 -9.50
C ASP A 25 3.89 3.91 -9.97
N ASN A 26 4.45 3.93 -11.18
CA ASN A 26 5.24 2.82 -11.74
C ASN A 26 6.65 3.30 -12.16
N LEU A 27 7.11 4.45 -11.65
CA LEU A 27 8.33 5.18 -11.93
C LEU A 27 8.38 5.85 -13.32
N ASP A 28 7.58 5.44 -14.27
CA ASP A 28 7.40 6.11 -15.57
C ASP A 28 6.21 7.09 -15.50
N ASP A 29 5.09 6.63 -14.93
CA ASP A 29 3.91 7.44 -14.63
C ASP A 29 3.83 7.69 -13.12
N LYS A 30 4.01 8.96 -12.71
CA LYS A 30 4.02 9.38 -11.31
C LYS A 30 2.91 10.42 -11.07
N ARG A 31 1.97 10.11 -10.18
CA ARG A 31 0.86 11.04 -9.87
C ARG A 31 1.15 11.99 -8.71
N GLY A 32 2.35 11.95 -8.16
CA GLY A 32 2.79 12.82 -7.08
C GLY A 32 4.27 12.64 -6.78
N GLN A 33 4.71 13.30 -5.71
CA GLN A 33 6.08 13.18 -5.23
C GLN A 33 6.10 12.46 -3.89
N TRP A 34 6.99 11.50 -3.76
CA TRP A 34 7.24 10.81 -2.51
C TRP A 34 8.13 11.65 -1.60
N THR A 35 7.87 11.56 -0.31
CA THR A 35 8.67 12.19 0.73
C THR A 35 9.00 11.15 1.79
N ALA A 36 10.29 11.00 2.11
CA ALA A 36 10.72 10.19 3.24
C ALA A 36 10.56 10.98 4.55
N ILE A 37 10.02 10.34 5.57
CA ILE A 37 9.81 10.92 6.90
C ILE A 37 10.18 9.87 7.94
N SER A 38 10.94 10.28 8.96
CA SER A 38 11.20 9.46 10.14
C SER A 38 10.65 10.12 11.40
N ASP A 39 10.72 9.42 12.51
CA ASP A 39 10.32 9.91 13.83
C ASP A 39 11.18 11.08 14.34
N GLN A 40 12.25 11.46 13.63
CA GLN A 40 13.03 12.66 13.95
C GLN A 40 12.16 13.93 13.97
N VAL A 41 11.04 13.96 13.23
CA VAL A 41 10.07 15.07 13.26
C VAL A 41 9.41 15.27 14.64
N MET A 42 9.56 14.29 15.53
CA MET A 42 9.03 14.32 16.89
C MET A 42 10.08 13.97 17.96
N GLY A 43 11.37 14.04 17.61
CA GLY A 43 12.48 13.84 18.54
C GLY A 43 13.00 12.41 18.61
N GLY A 44 12.52 11.49 17.78
CA GLY A 44 13.08 10.15 17.61
C GLY A 44 14.45 10.17 16.93
N ILE A 45 15.06 9.01 16.77
CA ILE A 45 16.41 8.85 16.20
C ILE A 45 16.46 7.89 15.02
N SER A 46 15.32 7.46 14.49
CA SER A 46 15.29 6.60 13.31
C SER A 46 15.83 7.35 12.08
N GLU A 47 16.58 6.62 11.26
CA GLU A 47 17.16 7.14 10.02
C GLU A 47 16.42 6.55 8.84
N VAL A 48 16.21 7.35 7.78
CA VAL A 48 15.48 6.92 6.59
C VAL A 48 16.12 7.45 5.32
N THR A 49 16.21 6.58 4.32
CA THR A 49 16.43 6.95 2.92
C THR A 49 15.29 6.40 2.06
N PHE A 50 14.97 7.12 0.99
CA PHE A 50 14.01 6.68 -0.02
C PHE A 50 14.51 7.13 -1.38
N SER A 51 14.85 6.17 -2.25
CA SER A 51 15.50 6.44 -3.52
C SER A 51 15.00 5.53 -4.62
N GLU A 52 15.14 5.97 -5.86
CA GLU A 52 14.85 5.19 -7.05
C GLU A 52 16.03 4.29 -7.41
N PHE A 53 15.75 3.05 -7.78
CA PHE A 53 16.73 2.06 -8.22
C PHE A 53 16.29 1.39 -9.51
N THR A 54 17.24 0.80 -10.20
CA THR A 54 17.02 -0.05 -11.38
C THR A 54 17.85 -1.32 -11.23
N ASP A 55 17.20 -2.46 -11.41
CA ASP A 55 17.84 -3.78 -11.42
C ASP A 55 17.39 -4.51 -12.69
N GLY A 56 18.30 -4.56 -13.68
CA GLY A 56 17.96 -5.02 -15.02
C GLY A 56 16.92 -4.12 -15.69
N LYS A 57 15.71 -4.65 -15.89
CA LYS A 57 14.57 -3.90 -16.44
C LYS A 57 13.57 -3.41 -15.36
N GLU A 58 13.76 -3.84 -14.14
CA GLU A 58 12.86 -3.49 -13.04
C GLU A 58 13.28 -2.16 -12.42
N LYS A 59 12.39 -1.19 -12.45
CA LYS A 59 12.52 0.08 -11.72
C LYS A 59 11.72 -0.01 -10.43
N PHE A 60 12.26 0.47 -9.33
CA PHE A 60 11.61 0.42 -8.02
C PHE A 60 12.10 1.52 -7.10
N TYR A 61 11.31 1.81 -6.08
CA TYR A 61 11.71 2.60 -4.93
C TYR A 61 12.25 1.70 -3.83
N ARG A 62 13.28 2.16 -3.13
CA ARG A 62 13.77 1.53 -1.90
C ARG A 62 13.54 2.45 -0.72
N LEU A 63 12.77 1.98 0.24
CA LEU A 63 12.68 2.53 1.59
C LEU A 63 13.62 1.72 2.48
N GLU A 64 14.65 2.36 3.01
CA GLU A 64 15.58 1.70 3.93
C GLU A 64 16.01 2.61 5.06
N GLY A 65 16.43 2.01 6.17
CA GLY A 65 16.94 2.73 7.30
C GLY A 65 16.84 1.97 8.60
N ASN A 66 17.34 2.58 9.66
CA ASN A 66 17.32 2.01 10.99
C ASN A 66 16.13 2.57 11.78
N VAL A 67 15.16 1.70 12.10
CA VAL A 67 14.05 2.05 12.96
C VAL A 67 14.46 1.87 14.42
N SER A 68 14.26 2.90 15.24
CA SER A 68 14.56 2.87 16.66
C SER A 68 13.42 3.40 17.51
N THR A 69 13.00 2.65 18.50
CA THR A 69 11.94 3.04 19.45
C THR A 69 12.42 3.99 20.56
N LYS A 70 13.69 4.32 20.60
CA LYS A 70 14.25 5.30 21.54
C LYS A 70 13.59 6.67 21.35
N ASN A 71 13.54 7.43 22.43
CA ASN A 71 12.94 8.78 22.47
C ASN A 71 11.46 8.83 22.03
N ASN A 72 10.70 7.77 22.30
CA ASN A 72 9.31 7.61 21.85
C ASN A 72 9.14 7.64 20.31
N GLY A 73 10.20 7.31 19.58
CA GLY A 73 10.22 7.13 18.13
C GLY A 73 9.67 5.77 17.71
N GLY A 74 10.16 5.27 16.59
CA GLY A 74 9.89 3.91 16.12
C GLY A 74 9.22 3.85 14.76
N PHE A 75 9.50 4.81 13.86
CA PHE A 75 9.04 4.69 12.48
C PHE A 75 9.94 5.36 11.43
N ILE A 76 9.90 4.78 10.25
CA ILE A 76 10.28 5.42 9.00
C ILE A 76 9.15 5.21 8.00
N GLN A 77 8.93 6.15 7.08
CA GLN A 77 7.93 6.02 6.03
C GLN A 77 8.33 6.76 4.75
N SER A 78 7.82 6.28 3.62
CA SER A 78 7.68 7.06 2.40
C SER A 78 6.21 7.39 2.21
N VAL A 79 5.89 8.65 1.93
CA VAL A 79 4.50 9.12 1.77
C VAL A 79 4.35 9.91 0.48
N ILE A 80 3.28 9.62 -0.25
CA ILE A 80 2.84 10.41 -1.41
C ILE A 80 1.53 11.12 -1.06
N LYS A 81 1.46 12.41 -1.40
CA LYS A 81 0.19 13.16 -1.39
C LYS A 81 -0.51 12.89 -2.71
N PHE A 82 -1.57 12.13 -2.63
CA PHE A 82 -2.34 11.70 -3.79
C PHE A 82 -3.85 11.79 -3.47
N PRO A 83 -4.42 13.03 -3.53
CA PRO A 83 -5.86 13.19 -3.36
C PRO A 83 -6.60 12.47 -4.49
N VAL A 84 -7.38 11.46 -4.14
CA VAL A 84 -8.08 10.62 -5.12
C VAL A 84 -9.46 10.20 -4.62
N ASP A 85 -10.38 10.13 -5.56
CA ASP A 85 -11.63 9.40 -5.41
C ASP A 85 -11.39 7.95 -5.86
N ALA A 86 -11.36 7.05 -4.88
CA ALA A 86 -11.11 5.63 -5.09
C ALA A 86 -12.36 4.76 -4.86
N ASP A 87 -13.56 5.32 -4.95
CA ASP A 87 -14.81 4.56 -4.69
C ASP A 87 -15.07 3.46 -5.72
N ASN A 88 -14.49 3.57 -6.91
CA ASN A 88 -14.59 2.55 -7.96
C ASN A 88 -13.49 1.47 -7.86
N TYR A 89 -12.68 1.47 -6.79
CA TYR A 89 -11.59 0.55 -6.56
C TYR A 89 -11.77 -0.19 -5.24
N GLU A 90 -11.25 -1.40 -5.18
CA GLU A 90 -11.36 -2.25 -4.00
C GLU A 90 -10.22 -2.04 -3.00
N GLY A 91 -9.04 -1.62 -3.48
CA GLY A 91 -7.87 -1.50 -2.64
C GLY A 91 -6.62 -0.94 -3.32
N VAL A 92 -5.48 -1.16 -2.68
CA VAL A 92 -4.14 -0.81 -3.20
C VAL A 92 -3.39 -2.10 -3.50
N ARG A 93 -2.85 -2.21 -4.71
CA ARG A 93 -1.98 -3.29 -5.17
C ARG A 93 -0.59 -2.73 -5.43
N PHE A 94 0.43 -3.48 -5.10
CA PHE A 94 1.81 -3.10 -5.35
C PHE A 94 2.72 -4.32 -5.43
N LYS A 95 3.83 -4.19 -6.17
CA LYS A 95 4.88 -5.17 -6.25
C LYS A 95 5.93 -4.86 -5.19
N VAL A 96 6.40 -5.87 -4.45
CA VAL A 96 7.26 -5.65 -3.29
C VAL A 96 8.21 -6.81 -3.05
N ARG A 97 9.40 -6.49 -2.53
CA ARG A 97 10.34 -7.41 -1.88
C ARG A 97 11.03 -6.71 -0.71
N GLY A 98 11.59 -7.44 0.24
CA GLY A 98 12.30 -6.80 1.36
C GLY A 98 12.72 -7.77 2.45
N THR A 99 13.19 -7.22 3.57
CA THR A 99 13.43 -8.00 4.79
C THR A 99 12.12 -8.63 5.26
N ASN A 100 12.20 -9.87 5.75
CA ASN A 100 11.05 -10.65 6.21
C ASN A 100 10.51 -10.11 7.55
N ASP A 101 10.13 -8.84 7.56
CA ASP A 101 9.58 -8.11 8.70
C ASP A 101 8.20 -7.55 8.39
N ASP A 102 7.48 -7.06 9.42
CA ASP A 102 6.19 -6.44 9.24
C ASP A 102 6.35 -4.99 8.78
N TYR A 103 5.78 -4.71 7.62
CA TYR A 103 5.62 -3.37 7.06
C TYR A 103 4.16 -2.99 7.00
N TYR A 104 3.89 -1.72 6.75
CA TYR A 104 2.54 -1.18 6.84
C TYR A 104 2.20 -0.30 5.64
N LEU A 105 0.99 -0.48 5.12
CA LEU A 105 0.33 0.49 4.27
C LEU A 105 -0.49 1.43 5.16
N TRP A 106 -0.23 2.72 5.06
CA TRP A 106 -0.96 3.76 5.78
C TRP A 106 -1.71 4.66 4.80
N LEU A 107 -3.01 4.82 5.03
CA LEU A 107 -3.85 5.74 4.26
C LEU A 107 -4.41 6.83 5.17
N ARG A 108 -4.52 8.03 4.65
CA ARG A 108 -5.16 9.14 5.35
C ARG A 108 -6.28 9.76 4.51
N THR A 109 -7.34 10.16 5.19
CA THR A 109 -8.50 10.85 4.66
C THR A 109 -8.77 12.11 5.49
N PRO A 110 -9.79 12.94 5.21
CA PRO A 110 -10.19 14.03 6.10
C PRO A 110 -10.52 13.62 7.53
N ALA A 111 -10.85 12.35 7.77
CA ALA A 111 -11.09 11.82 9.11
C ALA A 111 -9.81 11.68 9.93
N SER A 112 -8.65 11.67 9.30
CA SER A 112 -7.32 11.67 9.93
C SER A 112 -6.97 13.11 10.34
N ARG A 113 -7.44 13.55 11.51
CA ARG A 113 -7.34 14.92 11.99
C ARG A 113 -5.95 15.28 12.52
N PHE A 114 -5.29 14.33 13.17
CA PHE A 114 -3.97 14.51 13.76
C PHE A 114 -2.87 13.83 12.92
N PRO A 115 -1.59 14.20 13.06
CA PRO A 115 -0.49 13.60 12.31
C PRO A 115 -0.37 12.08 12.45
N TRP A 116 -0.76 11.54 13.59
CA TRP A 116 -0.73 10.09 13.90
C TRP A 116 -1.99 9.34 13.47
N ASP A 117 -3.04 10.04 13.01
CA ASP A 117 -4.28 9.40 12.54
C ASP A 117 -4.10 8.81 11.15
N ARG A 118 -4.47 7.56 11.01
CA ARG A 118 -4.36 6.81 9.75
C ARG A 118 -5.23 5.57 9.76
N TYR A 119 -5.48 5.04 8.58
CA TYR A 119 -5.96 3.69 8.37
C TYR A 119 -4.75 2.81 8.04
N ILE A 120 -4.68 1.61 8.62
CA ILE A 120 -3.48 0.77 8.66
C ILE A 120 -3.81 -0.62 8.19
N ALA A 121 -2.98 -1.20 7.34
CA ALA A 121 -2.87 -2.63 7.14
C ALA A 121 -1.41 -3.04 7.19
N SER A 122 -1.10 -4.15 7.84
CA SER A 122 0.23 -4.75 7.81
C SER A 122 0.37 -5.69 6.62
N PHE A 123 1.60 -5.81 6.14
CA PHE A 123 1.99 -6.81 5.17
C PHE A 123 3.43 -7.26 5.41
N LYS A 124 3.77 -8.44 4.90
CA LYS A 124 5.09 -9.03 5.07
C LYS A 124 5.66 -9.38 3.70
N PRO A 125 6.70 -8.65 3.23
CA PRO A 125 7.36 -8.96 1.98
C PRO A 125 8.20 -10.24 2.11
N ASN A 126 8.46 -10.88 0.99
CA ASN A 126 9.49 -11.90 0.86
C ASN A 126 10.80 -11.28 0.32
N GLU A 127 11.89 -12.04 0.30
CA GLU A 127 13.14 -11.61 -0.35
C GLU A 127 12.99 -11.51 -1.87
N ASP A 128 12.12 -12.33 -2.44
CA ASP A 128 11.75 -12.29 -3.85
C ASP A 128 10.56 -11.37 -4.11
N TRP A 129 10.49 -10.85 -5.34
CA TRP A 129 9.38 -10.02 -5.77
C TRP A 129 8.03 -10.75 -5.69
N SER A 130 7.08 -10.14 -5.04
CA SER A 130 5.69 -10.60 -4.94
C SER A 130 4.72 -9.45 -5.12
N ILE A 131 3.47 -9.76 -5.49
CA ILE A 131 2.39 -8.79 -5.56
C ILE A 131 1.58 -8.91 -4.28
N ILE A 132 1.32 -7.77 -3.64
CA ILE A 132 0.45 -7.67 -2.46
C ILE A 132 -0.76 -6.81 -2.82
N GLU A 133 -1.93 -7.30 -2.45
CA GLU A 133 -3.20 -6.60 -2.56
C GLU A 133 -3.74 -6.33 -1.16
N ILE A 134 -4.05 -5.07 -0.88
CA ILE A 134 -4.63 -4.65 0.39
C ILE A 134 -5.98 -4.02 0.12
N PRO A 135 -7.08 -4.75 0.35
CA PRO A 135 -8.42 -4.22 0.15
C PRO A 135 -8.73 -3.14 1.21
N PHE A 136 -9.45 -2.10 0.84
CA PHE A 136 -9.86 -1.04 1.77
C PHE A 136 -10.66 -1.57 2.96
N SER A 137 -11.35 -2.69 2.79
CA SER A 137 -12.13 -3.35 3.84
C SER A 137 -11.28 -3.97 4.95
N SER A 138 -9.99 -4.28 4.69
CA SER A 138 -9.05 -4.83 5.67
C SER A 138 -8.38 -3.77 6.54
N LEU A 139 -8.47 -2.50 6.14
CA LEU A 139 -7.82 -1.40 6.85
C LEU A 139 -8.44 -1.16 8.22
N GLN A 140 -7.59 -1.00 9.21
CA GLN A 140 -7.97 -0.69 10.59
C GLN A 140 -7.68 0.77 10.90
N LYS A 141 -8.58 1.41 11.63
CA LYS A 141 -8.38 2.78 12.11
C LYS A 141 -7.41 2.84 13.27
N SER A 142 -6.52 3.83 13.30
CA SER A 142 -5.56 4.01 14.39
C SER A 142 -6.18 4.55 15.69
N ASN A 143 -7.32 5.26 15.62
CA ASN A 143 -7.94 5.89 16.78
C ASN A 143 -9.46 5.62 16.85
N PHE A 144 -9.99 5.56 18.07
CA PHE A 144 -11.37 5.18 18.34
C PHE A 144 -12.40 6.15 17.73
N TYR A 145 -12.09 7.45 17.65
CA TYR A 145 -12.97 8.48 17.10
C TYR A 145 -13.04 8.49 15.55
N MET A 146 -12.13 7.79 14.88
CA MET A 146 -12.18 7.66 13.43
C MET A 146 -13.30 6.72 13.00
N PRO A 147 -13.92 6.93 11.84
CA PRO A 147 -14.88 6.00 11.27
C PRO A 147 -14.28 4.59 11.13
N LYS A 148 -15.08 3.55 11.39
CA LYS A 148 -14.62 2.15 11.30
C LYS A 148 -14.16 1.79 9.88
N LYS A 149 -14.90 2.28 8.88
CA LYS A 149 -14.55 2.09 7.46
C LYS A 149 -13.88 3.35 6.92
N ILE A 150 -12.86 3.17 6.12
CA ILE A 150 -12.26 4.27 5.36
C ILE A 150 -13.29 4.82 4.36
N ASN A 151 -13.25 6.14 4.17
CA ASN A 151 -13.96 6.76 3.06
C ASN A 151 -13.00 6.81 1.86
N SER A 152 -13.13 5.84 0.94
CA SER A 152 -12.27 5.66 -0.23
C SER A 152 -12.39 6.80 -1.24
N SER A 153 -13.53 7.48 -1.32
CA SER A 153 -13.69 8.66 -2.21
C SER A 153 -12.85 9.87 -1.79
N ARG A 154 -12.22 9.82 -0.61
CA ARG A 154 -11.52 10.98 -0.05
C ARG A 154 -10.13 10.64 0.49
N ILE A 155 -9.42 9.72 -0.16
CA ILE A 155 -8.03 9.41 0.19
C ILE A 155 -7.17 10.65 -0.13
N ARG A 156 -6.27 11.00 0.80
CA ARG A 156 -5.36 12.16 0.69
C ARG A 156 -3.90 11.76 0.56
N THR A 157 -3.51 10.70 1.28
CA THR A 157 -2.14 10.21 1.26
C THR A 157 -2.11 8.69 1.32
N ILE A 158 -1.07 8.15 0.69
CA ILE A 158 -0.69 6.75 0.75
C ILE A 158 0.75 6.72 1.25
N ALA A 159 1.07 5.83 2.18
CA ALA A 159 2.42 5.68 2.68
C ALA A 159 2.77 4.21 2.93
N PHE A 160 4.04 3.88 2.71
CA PHE A 160 4.65 2.63 3.14
C PHE A 160 5.54 2.91 4.34
N ALA A 161 5.42 2.11 5.39
CA ALA A 161 6.11 2.36 6.65
C ALA A 161 6.70 1.10 7.27
N ALA A 162 7.82 1.29 7.96
CA ALA A 162 8.39 0.37 8.91
C ALA A 162 8.17 0.96 10.31
N TYR A 163 7.62 0.18 11.26
CA TYR A 163 7.08 0.77 12.49
C TYR A 163 7.05 -0.21 13.66
N GLY A 164 7.25 0.32 14.86
CA GLY A 164 6.83 -0.30 16.13
C GLY A 164 7.88 -1.16 16.83
N LYS A 165 9.06 -1.38 16.25
CA LYS A 165 10.19 -2.09 16.87
C LYS A 165 11.52 -1.61 16.31
N ASP A 166 12.62 -1.95 16.99
CA ASP A 166 13.97 -1.68 16.52
C ASP A 166 14.35 -2.71 15.46
N PHE A 167 14.69 -2.27 14.24
CA PHE A 167 15.21 -3.14 13.18
C PHE A 167 15.77 -2.34 12.00
N GLU A 168 16.60 -2.99 11.19
CA GLU A 168 17.05 -2.47 9.91
C GLU A 168 16.00 -2.78 8.84
N ALA A 169 15.28 -1.77 8.42
CA ALA A 169 14.26 -1.88 7.39
C ALA A 169 14.87 -1.78 6.01
N LYS A 170 14.41 -2.63 5.08
CA LYS A 170 14.71 -2.54 3.66
C LYS A 170 13.52 -3.08 2.87
N LEU A 171 12.86 -2.20 2.15
CA LEU A 171 11.64 -2.47 1.39
C LEU A 171 11.77 -1.89 -0.01
N ASP A 172 11.77 -2.75 -1.01
CA ASP A 172 11.70 -2.38 -2.43
C ASP A 172 10.24 -2.42 -2.88
N ILE A 173 9.77 -1.35 -3.55
CA ILE A 173 8.38 -1.15 -3.94
C ILE A 173 8.29 -0.70 -5.39
N ALA A 174 7.42 -1.32 -6.16
CA ALA A 174 7.17 -0.97 -7.57
C ALA A 174 5.69 -1.12 -7.93
N ASN A 175 5.29 -0.55 -9.06
CA ASN A 175 3.97 -0.75 -9.67
C ASN A 175 2.81 -0.57 -8.68
N ILE A 176 2.73 0.62 -8.09
CA ILE A 176 1.69 0.96 -7.10
C ILE A 176 0.43 1.41 -7.85
N GLU A 177 -0.70 0.75 -7.58
CA GLU A 177 -1.97 1.02 -8.26
C GLU A 177 -3.17 0.86 -7.33
N LEU A 178 -4.28 1.48 -7.70
CA LEU A 178 -5.61 1.12 -7.21
C LEU A 178 -6.18 0.02 -8.11
N TYR A 179 -6.86 -0.99 -7.52
CA TYR A 179 -7.47 -2.10 -8.26
C TYR A 179 -8.93 -2.31 -7.87
#